data_7cd91ac9ac5a3706617528abd3c97743
#
_entry.id   7cd91ac9ac5a3706617528abd3c97743
#
_cell.length_a   1.000
_cell.length_b   1.000
_cell.length_c   1.000
_cell.angle_alpha   90.00
_cell.angle_beta   90.00
_cell.angle_gamma   90.00
#
_symmetry.space_group_name_H-M   'P 1'
#
loop_
_entity.id
_entity.type
_entity.pdbx_description
1 polymer ?
#
loop_
_entity_poly.entity_id
_entity_poly.type
_entity_poly.pdbx_seq_one_letter_code
_entity_poly.pdbx_strand_id
1 'polypeptide(L)'
;MHASDAAIVAELSAELGYPASAVLITERIALLSDQTTHRLLVAELAPDSLIGWVYVYGVKSFQADRYAEIGGLVVGTRARRTGAGSGLMQAAEAWAHQQGYASMRLRSGMHRPEAHLFYAAIGYGKVRESMLFQKGLAT
;
A
#
# COMPACT_ATOMS: atom_id res chain seq x y z
N MET A 1 -9.42 7.30 0.75
CA MET A 1 -9.77 6.59 2.02
C MET A 1 -10.25 7.61 3.03
N HIS A 2 -11.38 7.32 3.64
CA HIS A 2 -11.98 8.19 4.67
C HIS A 2 -11.94 7.51 6.03
N ALA A 3 -12.07 8.29 7.10
CA ALA A 3 -12.11 7.73 8.46
C ALA A 3 -13.24 6.71 8.62
N SER A 4 -14.38 6.91 7.92
CA SER A 4 -15.49 5.98 7.92
C SER A 4 -15.17 4.61 7.30
N ASP A 5 -14.07 4.49 6.58
CA ASP A 5 -13.64 3.22 5.97
C ASP A 5 -12.85 2.34 6.95
N ALA A 6 -12.50 2.86 8.12
CA ALA A 6 -11.56 2.22 9.05
C ALA A 6 -11.97 0.79 9.45
N ALA A 7 -13.25 0.56 9.73
CA ALA A 7 -13.72 -0.76 10.13
C ALA A 7 -13.53 -1.80 9.03
N ILE A 8 -13.86 -1.45 7.80
CA ILE A 8 -13.72 -2.35 6.64
C ILE A 8 -12.24 -2.55 6.30
N VAL A 9 -11.45 -1.49 6.37
CA VAL A 9 -10.00 -1.58 6.16
C VAL A 9 -9.36 -2.52 7.18
N ALA A 10 -9.80 -2.45 8.45
CA ALA A 10 -9.31 -3.36 9.49
C ALA A 10 -9.68 -4.81 9.19
N GLU A 11 -10.90 -5.07 8.74
CA GLU A 11 -11.35 -6.41 8.37
C GLU A 11 -10.52 -6.97 7.20
N LEU A 12 -10.33 -6.18 6.15
CA LEU A 12 -9.54 -6.59 4.99
C LEU A 12 -8.09 -6.89 5.37
N SER A 13 -7.52 -6.05 6.23
CA SER A 13 -6.15 -6.23 6.70
C SER A 13 -6.00 -7.50 7.52
N ALA A 14 -6.95 -7.81 8.39
CA ALA A 14 -6.96 -9.01 9.22
C ALA A 14 -7.07 -10.28 8.36
N GLU A 15 -7.88 -10.25 7.30
CA GLU A 15 -8.03 -11.36 6.35
C GLU A 15 -6.68 -11.81 5.78
N LEU A 16 -5.76 -10.87 5.60
CA LEU A 16 -4.45 -11.12 4.99
C LEU A 16 -3.29 -11.15 6.00
N GLY A 17 -3.61 -11.27 7.28
CA GLY A 17 -2.61 -11.43 8.32
C GLY A 17 -1.99 -10.15 8.87
N TYR A 18 -2.64 -9.01 8.66
CA TYR A 18 -2.21 -7.72 9.19
C TYR A 18 -3.24 -7.18 10.18
N PRO A 19 -3.37 -7.79 11.36
CA PRO A 19 -4.40 -7.37 12.32
C PRO A 19 -4.14 -5.95 12.82
N ALA A 20 -5.19 -5.13 12.77
CA ALA A 20 -5.18 -3.80 13.36
C ALA A 20 -6.61 -3.44 13.76
N SER A 21 -6.79 -2.74 14.87
CA SER A 21 -8.12 -2.31 15.30
C SER A 21 -8.60 -1.14 14.43
N ALA A 22 -9.93 -0.99 14.34
CA ALA A 22 -10.51 0.16 13.64
C ALA A 22 -10.05 1.49 14.25
N VAL A 23 -9.84 1.54 15.55
CA VAL A 23 -9.35 2.73 16.25
C VAL A 23 -7.96 3.11 15.76
N LEU A 24 -7.04 2.16 15.70
CA LEU A 24 -5.68 2.41 15.21
C LEU A 24 -5.69 2.83 13.74
N ILE A 25 -6.52 2.20 12.91
CA ILE A 25 -6.64 2.56 11.49
C ILE A 25 -7.17 4.00 11.37
N THR A 26 -8.17 4.38 12.16
CA THR A 26 -8.70 5.74 12.16
C THR A 26 -7.62 6.76 12.50
N GLU A 27 -6.83 6.49 13.54
CA GLU A 27 -5.71 7.36 13.94
C GLU A 27 -4.67 7.50 12.83
N ARG A 28 -4.34 6.41 12.16
CA ARG A 28 -3.36 6.41 11.08
C ARG A 28 -3.87 7.13 9.83
N ILE A 29 -5.15 6.99 9.51
CA ILE A 29 -5.76 7.74 8.42
C ILE A 29 -5.67 9.25 8.71
N ALA A 30 -6.01 9.67 9.92
CA ALA A 30 -5.92 11.08 10.31
C ALA A 30 -4.48 11.60 10.24
N LEU A 31 -3.52 10.80 10.71
CA LEU A 31 -2.11 11.16 10.70
C LEU A 31 -1.58 11.39 9.28
N LEU A 32 -2.01 10.59 8.33
CA LEU A 32 -1.47 10.60 6.97
C LEU A 32 -2.26 11.47 6.00
N SER A 33 -3.52 11.77 6.28
CA SER A 33 -4.41 12.49 5.34
C SER A 33 -3.96 13.91 5.04
N ASP A 34 -3.29 14.57 5.98
CA ASP A 34 -2.81 15.94 5.80
C ASP A 34 -1.41 16.01 5.16
N GLN A 35 -0.83 14.86 4.85
CA GLN A 35 0.51 14.80 4.28
C GLN A 35 0.46 14.75 2.76
N THR A 36 1.07 15.73 2.10
CA THR A 36 1.12 15.76 0.64
C THR A 36 2.00 14.66 0.05
N THR A 37 2.86 14.06 0.87
CA THR A 37 3.77 12.98 0.48
C THR A 37 3.19 11.58 0.70
N HIS A 38 1.96 11.48 1.21
CA HIS A 38 1.30 10.20 1.50
C HIS A 38 -0.04 10.12 0.79
N ARG A 39 -0.41 8.92 0.35
CA ARG A 39 -1.71 8.71 -0.28
C ARG A 39 -2.29 7.36 0.14
N LEU A 40 -3.54 7.39 0.57
CA LEU A 40 -4.31 6.20 0.92
C LEU A 40 -5.47 6.09 -0.06
N LEU A 41 -5.52 5.00 -0.80
CA LEU A 41 -6.55 4.76 -1.82
C LEU A 41 -7.30 3.47 -1.51
N VAL A 42 -8.57 3.42 -1.88
CA VAL A 42 -9.42 2.24 -1.72
C VAL A 42 -10.01 1.83 -3.06
N ALA A 43 -10.32 0.55 -3.20
CA ALA A 43 -11.05 0.02 -4.33
C ALA A 43 -12.45 -0.37 -3.86
N GLU A 44 -13.47 0.04 -4.61
CA GLU A 44 -14.87 -0.28 -4.36
C GLU A 44 -15.45 -1.05 -5.54
N LEU A 45 -16.22 -2.11 -5.26
CA LEU A 45 -17.02 -2.79 -6.28
C LEU A 45 -18.31 -2.05 -6.53
N ALA A 46 -18.88 -1.48 -5.46
CA ALA A 46 -20.14 -0.73 -5.45
C ALA A 46 -20.06 0.24 -4.27
N PRO A 47 -20.95 1.24 -4.17
CA PRO A 47 -21.00 2.10 -2.99
C PRO A 47 -21.03 1.25 -1.71
N ASP A 48 -20.21 1.62 -0.74
CA ASP A 48 -20.05 0.94 0.55
C ASP A 48 -19.52 -0.51 0.49
N SER A 49 -18.96 -0.91 -0.66
CA SER A 49 -18.39 -2.25 -0.83
C SER A 49 -16.90 -2.16 -1.13
N LEU A 50 -16.10 -1.87 -0.10
CA LEU A 50 -14.65 -1.82 -0.22
C LEU A 50 -14.07 -3.23 -0.36
N ILE A 51 -13.20 -3.41 -1.34
CA ILE A 51 -12.58 -4.70 -1.63
C ILE A 51 -11.06 -4.69 -1.54
N GLY A 52 -10.47 -3.53 -1.35
CA GLY A 52 -9.03 -3.44 -1.21
C GLY A 52 -8.57 -2.02 -0.89
N TRP A 53 -7.30 -1.89 -0.55
CA TRP A 53 -6.67 -0.60 -0.30
C TRP A 53 -5.19 -0.64 -0.66
N VAL A 54 -4.62 0.54 -0.92
CA VAL A 54 -3.19 0.72 -1.12
C VAL A 54 -2.72 1.97 -0.37
N TYR A 55 -1.54 1.88 0.21
CA TYR A 55 -0.82 2.98 0.80
C TYR A 55 0.45 3.23 0.02
N VAL A 56 0.64 4.46 -0.45
CA VAL A 56 1.83 4.88 -1.18
C VAL A 56 2.35 6.19 -0.58
N TYR A 57 3.66 6.34 -0.54
CA TYR A 57 4.29 7.54 -0.01
C TYR A 57 5.56 7.88 -0.76
N GLY A 58 5.89 9.17 -0.77
CA GLY A 58 7.11 9.66 -1.41
C GLY A 58 8.31 9.62 -0.48
N VAL A 59 9.47 9.32 -1.04
CA VAL A 59 10.73 9.31 -0.31
C VAL A 59 11.70 10.28 -0.97
N LYS A 60 12.23 11.20 -0.18
CA LYS A 60 13.34 12.07 -0.58
C LYS A 60 14.61 11.40 -0.07
N SER A 61 15.44 10.92 -0.99
CA SER A 61 16.64 10.18 -0.64
C SER A 61 17.88 11.04 -0.78
N PHE A 62 18.85 10.81 0.09
CA PHE A 62 20.14 11.48 -0.02
C PHE A 62 20.99 10.91 -1.16
N GLN A 63 20.84 9.59 -1.44
CA GLN A 63 21.69 8.89 -2.40
C GLN A 63 20.99 8.44 -3.67
N ALA A 64 19.73 8.82 -3.87
CA ALA A 64 18.97 8.42 -5.05
C ALA A 64 17.96 9.51 -5.42
N ASP A 65 17.48 9.47 -6.66
CA ASP A 65 16.37 10.33 -7.09
C ASP A 65 15.14 10.04 -6.24
N ARG A 66 14.26 11.03 -6.11
CA ARG A 66 13.01 10.87 -5.36
C ARG A 66 12.20 9.73 -5.96
N TYR A 67 11.71 8.85 -5.11
CA TYR A 67 10.87 7.73 -5.52
C TYR A 67 9.66 7.62 -4.61
N ALA A 68 8.63 6.93 -5.09
CA ALA A 68 7.49 6.59 -4.25
C ALA A 68 7.60 5.11 -3.85
N GLU A 69 7.09 4.78 -2.67
CA GLU A 69 7.11 3.42 -2.16
C GLU A 69 5.70 2.97 -1.80
N ILE A 70 5.39 1.73 -2.17
CA ILE A 70 4.17 1.09 -1.71
C ILE A 70 4.42 0.57 -0.31
N GLY A 71 3.72 1.15 0.66
CA GLY A 71 3.81 0.74 2.06
C GLY A 71 2.88 -0.41 2.41
N GLY A 72 1.82 -0.60 1.62
CA GLY A 72 0.89 -1.70 1.80
C GLY A 72 -0.08 -1.80 0.65
N LEU A 73 -0.41 -3.03 0.28
CA LEU A 73 -1.42 -3.34 -0.72
C LEU A 73 -2.20 -4.55 -0.22
N VAL A 74 -3.49 -4.38 -0.06
CA VAL A 74 -4.38 -5.43 0.43
C VAL A 74 -5.59 -5.53 -0.49
N VAL A 75 -5.85 -6.73 -0.99
CA VAL A 75 -7.04 -7.04 -1.78
C VAL A 75 -7.77 -8.17 -1.08
N GLY A 76 -9.04 -7.95 -0.77
CA GLY A 76 -9.86 -8.92 -0.08
C GLY A 76 -10.06 -10.20 -0.89
N THR A 77 -10.37 -11.30 -0.22
CA THR A 77 -10.55 -12.61 -0.88
C THR A 77 -11.67 -12.60 -1.91
N ARG A 78 -12.74 -11.80 -1.67
CA ARG A 78 -13.86 -11.67 -2.59
C ARG A 78 -13.51 -10.90 -3.88
N ALA A 79 -12.40 -10.18 -3.85
CA ALA A 79 -11.98 -9.32 -4.94
C ALA A 79 -10.91 -9.95 -5.84
N ARG A 80 -10.50 -11.17 -5.55
CA ARG A 80 -9.49 -11.86 -6.34
C ARG A 80 -10.01 -12.05 -7.77
N ARG A 81 -9.13 -11.84 -8.75
CA ARG A 81 -9.43 -11.92 -10.19
C ARG A 81 -10.38 -10.83 -10.69
N THR A 82 -10.63 -9.77 -9.91
CA THR A 82 -11.43 -8.63 -10.36
C THR A 82 -10.58 -7.54 -11.01
N GLY A 83 -9.25 -7.64 -10.91
CA GLY A 83 -8.34 -6.58 -11.33
C GLY A 83 -8.18 -5.46 -10.29
N ALA A 84 -8.71 -5.62 -9.08
CA ALA A 84 -8.63 -4.59 -8.03
C ALA A 84 -7.19 -4.26 -7.65
N GLY A 85 -6.34 -5.27 -7.48
CA GLY A 85 -4.93 -5.06 -7.15
C GLY A 85 -4.20 -4.26 -8.21
N SER A 86 -4.39 -4.63 -9.47
CA SER A 86 -3.81 -3.93 -10.61
C SER A 86 -4.31 -2.49 -10.70
N GLY A 87 -5.60 -2.28 -10.48
CA GLY A 87 -6.21 -0.94 -10.47
C GLY A 87 -5.67 -0.06 -9.37
N LEU A 88 -5.51 -0.60 -8.16
CA LEU A 88 -4.92 0.12 -7.04
C LEU A 88 -3.48 0.52 -7.33
N MET A 89 -2.68 -0.39 -7.89
CA MET A 89 -1.30 -0.10 -8.26
C MET A 89 -1.22 0.97 -9.35
N GLN A 90 -2.08 0.91 -10.37
CA GLN A 90 -2.15 1.93 -11.41
C GLN A 90 -2.48 3.31 -10.83
N ALA A 91 -3.43 3.38 -9.90
CA ALA A 91 -3.80 4.63 -9.25
C ALA A 91 -2.65 5.20 -8.41
N ALA A 92 -1.93 4.34 -7.70
CA ALA A 92 -0.75 4.74 -6.93
C ALA A 92 0.35 5.27 -7.84
N GLU A 93 0.60 4.61 -8.96
CA GLU A 93 1.59 5.03 -9.96
C GLU A 93 1.22 6.36 -10.59
N ALA A 94 -0.06 6.57 -10.91
CA ALA A 94 -0.53 7.83 -11.45
C ALA A 94 -0.31 8.98 -10.47
N TRP A 95 -0.61 8.76 -9.20
CA TRP A 95 -0.34 9.74 -8.15
C TRP A 95 1.14 10.06 -8.05
N ALA A 96 1.99 9.04 -8.02
CA ALA A 96 3.44 9.21 -7.93
C ALA A 96 3.99 10.00 -9.12
N HIS A 97 3.53 9.69 -10.31
CA HIS A 97 3.93 10.40 -11.53
C HIS A 97 3.52 11.88 -11.46
N GLN A 98 2.29 12.17 -11.04
CA GLN A 98 1.79 13.55 -10.88
C GLN A 98 2.60 14.33 -9.85
N GLN A 99 3.09 13.67 -8.81
CA GLN A 99 3.91 14.30 -7.78
C GLN A 99 5.38 14.45 -8.18
N GLY A 100 5.77 13.97 -9.33
CA GLY A 100 7.12 14.11 -9.86
C GLY A 100 8.12 13.09 -9.36
N TYR A 101 7.67 11.96 -8.83
CA TYR A 101 8.57 10.88 -8.41
C TYR A 101 9.08 10.10 -9.63
N ALA A 102 10.36 9.75 -9.63
CA ALA A 102 11.02 9.14 -10.77
C ALA A 102 10.72 7.65 -10.93
N SER A 103 10.41 6.97 -9.83
CA SER A 103 10.17 5.52 -9.84
C SER A 103 9.28 5.10 -8.68
N MET A 104 8.78 3.87 -8.78
CA MET A 104 8.02 3.21 -7.72
C MET A 104 8.84 2.05 -7.18
N ARG A 105 8.90 1.93 -5.87
CA ARG A 105 9.52 0.79 -5.19
C ARG A 105 8.49 0.11 -4.30
N LEU A 106 8.70 -1.18 -4.09
CA LEU A 106 7.96 -1.93 -3.08
C LEU A 106 8.85 -3.03 -2.52
N ARG A 107 8.51 -3.48 -1.32
CA ARG A 107 9.18 -4.59 -0.67
C ARG A 107 8.17 -5.70 -0.47
N SER A 108 8.54 -6.92 -0.86
CA SER A 108 7.69 -8.10 -0.69
C SER A 108 8.50 -9.18 0.03
N GLY A 109 7.86 -9.88 0.95
CA GLY A 109 8.52 -10.97 1.66
C GLY A 109 8.97 -12.08 0.71
N MET A 110 10.11 -12.68 0.99
CA MET A 110 10.70 -13.72 0.14
C MET A 110 9.82 -14.97 0.04
N HIS A 111 8.92 -15.17 0.99
CA HIS A 111 8.03 -16.34 1.05
C HIS A 111 6.65 -16.10 0.41
N ARG A 112 6.54 -15.10 -0.48
CA ARG A 112 5.28 -14.77 -1.15
C ARG A 112 5.43 -14.87 -2.67
N PRO A 113 5.58 -16.07 -3.22
CA PRO A 113 5.81 -16.24 -4.66
C PRO A 113 4.64 -15.72 -5.53
N GLU A 114 3.40 -15.83 -5.04
CA GLU A 114 2.22 -15.32 -5.76
C GLU A 114 2.27 -13.79 -5.91
N ALA A 115 2.68 -13.09 -4.86
CA ALA A 115 2.86 -11.64 -4.90
C ALA A 115 3.98 -11.27 -5.89
N HIS A 116 5.07 -12.01 -5.90
CA HIS A 116 6.19 -11.78 -6.82
C HIS A 116 5.74 -11.91 -8.28
N LEU A 117 4.93 -12.91 -8.59
CA LEU A 117 4.36 -13.10 -9.93
C LEU A 117 3.44 -11.95 -10.32
N PHE A 118 2.61 -11.50 -9.39
CA PHE A 118 1.72 -10.35 -9.61
C PHE A 118 2.51 -9.10 -9.96
N TYR A 119 3.54 -8.76 -9.16
CA TYR A 119 4.33 -7.56 -9.40
C TYR A 119 5.11 -7.64 -10.71
N ALA A 120 5.67 -8.79 -11.04
CA ALA A 120 6.36 -8.99 -12.31
C ALA A 120 5.41 -8.79 -13.49
N ALA A 121 4.17 -9.28 -13.39
CA ALA A 121 3.18 -9.16 -14.44
C ALA A 121 2.77 -7.71 -14.72
N ILE A 122 2.86 -6.82 -13.73
CA ILE A 122 2.53 -5.40 -13.89
C ILE A 122 3.77 -4.52 -14.09
N GLY A 123 4.91 -5.12 -14.36
CA GLY A 123 6.12 -4.40 -14.80
C GLY A 123 7.17 -4.13 -13.75
N TYR A 124 7.07 -4.70 -12.55
CA TYR A 124 8.07 -4.52 -11.50
C TYR A 124 9.16 -5.57 -11.63
N GLY A 125 10.42 -5.12 -11.63
CA GLY A 125 11.58 -6.00 -11.66
C GLY A 125 12.28 -6.04 -10.31
N LYS A 126 12.78 -7.22 -9.94
CA LYS A 126 13.56 -7.39 -8.74
C LYS A 126 14.89 -6.65 -8.86
N VAL A 127 15.16 -5.75 -7.92
CA VAL A 127 16.40 -4.97 -7.89
C VAL A 127 17.41 -5.58 -6.93
N ARG A 128 16.97 -5.96 -5.73
CA ARG A 128 17.83 -6.57 -4.72
C ARG A 128 17.00 -7.23 -3.63
N GLU A 129 17.66 -8.08 -2.86
CA GLU A 129 17.12 -8.61 -1.62
C GLU A 129 17.70 -7.82 -0.45
N SER A 130 16.91 -7.67 0.60
CA SER A 130 17.38 -6.98 1.81
C SER A 130 16.76 -7.62 3.04
N MET A 131 17.40 -7.40 4.19
CA MET A 131 16.92 -7.88 5.49
C MET A 131 16.52 -6.67 6.32
N LEU A 132 15.40 -6.76 7.00
CA LEU A 132 14.94 -5.71 7.92
C LEU A 132 15.52 -5.98 9.30
N PHE A 133 16.20 -4.99 9.86
CA PHE A 133 16.65 -5.00 11.26
C PHE A 133 15.91 -3.92 12.02
N GLN A 134 15.49 -4.22 13.23
CA GLN A 134 14.69 -3.29 14.03
C GLN A 134 15.16 -3.28 15.48
N LYS A 135 15.13 -2.11 16.08
CA LYS A 135 15.39 -1.92 17.50
C LYS A 135 14.39 -0.93 18.05
N GLY A 136 13.73 -1.28 19.14
CA GLY A 136 12.88 -0.33 19.84
C GLY A 136 13.70 0.78 20.47
N LEU A 137 13.20 2.00 20.39
CA LEU A 137 13.86 3.15 21.04
C LEU A 137 13.11 3.50 22.30
N ALA A 138 13.79 3.43 23.44
CA ALA A 138 13.21 3.81 24.72
C ALA A 138 13.02 5.32 24.78
N THR A 139 11.86 5.74 25.27
CA THR A 139 11.53 7.17 25.47
C THR A 139 11.54 7.53 26.93
#